data_8e864e42a01612b9790bc501774877cb
#
_entry.id   8e864e42a01612b9790bc501774877cb
#
_cell.length_a   1.000
_cell.length_b   1.000
_cell.length_c   1.000
_cell.angle_alpha   90.00
_cell.angle_beta   90.00
_cell.angle_gamma   90.00
#
_symmetry.space_group_name_H-M   'P 1'
#
loop_
_entity.id
_entity.type
_entity.pdbx_description
1 polymer ?
#
loop_
_entity_poly.entity_id
_entity_poly.type
_entity_poly.pdbx_seq_one_letter_code
_entity_poly.pdbx_strand_id
1 'polypeptide(L)'
;YLALYQGLSGNEEEANVYKEFSRDFFDLIVIDECHRGSANEDSKWREILNYFNNATHIGMTATPKETNEISNIEYFGEPIYTYSLKQGIDDGFLAPYSVIRVGLNVDLEGWRPEQGKTDTEGFEVEDRIYNRKDFDRNLVIEERTSIIAKKLTEFLKGFDRFAKTIVFCVDINHAERMRTELANKNSDLVSENYKYI
;
A
#
# COMPACT_ATOMS: atom_id res chain seq x y z
N TYR A 1 -13.07 24.78 -3.85
CA TYR A 1 -13.06 24.04 -2.59
C TYR A 1 -12.15 22.83 -2.72
N LEU A 2 -11.35 22.54 -1.67
CA LEU A 2 -10.51 21.34 -1.56
C LEU A 2 -10.85 20.68 -0.22
N ALA A 3 -11.06 19.37 -0.22
CA ALA A 3 -11.40 18.63 0.98
C ALA A 3 -10.87 17.20 0.94
N LEU A 4 -10.60 16.64 2.12
CA LEU A 4 -10.44 15.20 2.30
C LEU A 4 -11.83 14.60 2.59
N TYR A 5 -12.18 13.52 1.92
CA TYR A 5 -13.52 12.91 2.08
C TYR A 5 -13.78 12.45 3.54
N GLN A 6 -12.71 12.03 4.26
CA GLN A 6 -12.81 11.66 5.67
C GLN A 6 -13.28 12.85 6.54
N GLY A 7 -12.85 14.07 6.21
CA GLY A 7 -13.28 15.28 6.90
C GLY A 7 -14.68 15.71 6.54
N LEU A 8 -15.22 15.27 5.40
CA LEU A 8 -16.58 15.58 4.97
C LEU A 8 -17.63 14.62 5.53
N SER A 9 -17.23 13.37 5.83
CA SER A 9 -18.15 12.32 6.24
C SER A 9 -18.34 12.20 7.77
N GLY A 10 -17.57 12.96 8.58
CA GLY A 10 -17.69 12.98 10.04
C GLY A 10 -17.60 11.62 10.75
N ASN A 11 -17.40 11.63 12.06
CA ASN A 11 -17.74 10.49 12.93
C ASN A 11 -19.24 10.53 13.22
N GLU A 12 -19.83 9.45 13.76
CA GLU A 12 -21.28 9.27 13.98
C GLU A 12 -21.97 10.43 14.73
N GLU A 13 -21.21 11.26 15.44
CA GLU A 13 -21.70 12.42 16.21
C GLU A 13 -21.48 13.78 15.50
N GLU A 14 -20.61 13.86 14.49
CA GLU A 14 -20.38 15.07 13.72
C GLU A 14 -21.16 15.00 12.41
N ALA A 15 -22.07 15.94 12.23
CA ALA A 15 -22.93 16.05 11.07
C ALA A 15 -22.11 15.97 9.77
N ASN A 16 -22.62 15.24 8.79
CA ASN A 16 -22.13 15.18 7.41
C ASN A 16 -21.97 16.61 6.85
N VAL A 17 -20.81 17.21 6.99
CA VAL A 17 -20.49 18.61 6.65
C VAL A 17 -20.87 18.94 5.19
N TYR A 18 -20.80 17.97 4.30
CA TYR A 18 -21.19 18.14 2.90
C TYR A 18 -22.69 18.54 2.74
N LYS A 19 -23.56 18.21 3.71
CA LYS A 19 -24.99 18.55 3.69
C LYS A 19 -25.27 20.00 4.05
N GLU A 20 -24.27 20.75 4.52
CA GLU A 20 -24.37 22.20 4.72
C GLU A 20 -24.44 22.96 3.38
N PHE A 21 -23.99 22.33 2.30
CA PHE A 21 -24.11 22.86 0.95
C PHE A 21 -25.42 22.38 0.31
N SER A 22 -26.02 23.20 -0.54
CA SER A 22 -27.17 22.75 -1.35
C SER A 22 -26.74 21.67 -2.34
N ARG A 23 -27.65 20.81 -2.75
CA ARG A 23 -27.36 19.71 -3.70
C ARG A 23 -26.82 20.20 -5.06
N ASP A 24 -27.20 21.42 -5.44
CA ASP A 24 -26.81 22.05 -6.70
C ASP A 24 -25.67 23.07 -6.52
N PHE A 25 -24.93 22.98 -5.39
CA PHE A 25 -23.88 23.94 -5.08
C PHE A 25 -22.65 23.78 -5.99
N PHE A 26 -22.33 22.56 -6.38
CA PHE A 26 -21.18 22.26 -7.22
C PHE A 26 -21.63 21.86 -8.63
N ASP A 27 -20.98 22.43 -9.65
CA ASP A 27 -21.14 22.05 -11.06
C ASP A 27 -20.19 20.90 -11.44
N LEU A 28 -19.02 20.83 -10.78
CA LEU A 28 -17.97 19.87 -11.03
C LEU A 28 -17.34 19.37 -9.72
N ILE A 29 -17.19 18.06 -9.61
CA ILE A 29 -16.45 17.41 -8.54
C ILE A 29 -15.36 16.54 -9.16
N VAL A 30 -14.10 16.80 -8.76
CA VAL A 30 -12.93 16.03 -9.19
C VAL A 30 -12.48 15.16 -8.02
N ILE A 31 -12.41 13.87 -8.24
CA ILE A 31 -12.04 12.87 -7.24
C ILE A 31 -10.65 12.32 -7.58
N ASP A 32 -9.65 12.64 -6.77
CA ASP A 32 -8.32 12.04 -6.89
C ASP A 32 -8.28 10.69 -6.18
N GLU A 33 -7.42 9.78 -6.66
CA GLU A 33 -7.30 8.41 -6.16
C GLU A 33 -8.64 7.66 -6.11
N CYS A 34 -9.49 7.85 -7.12
CA CYS A 34 -10.85 7.34 -7.16
C CYS A 34 -10.97 5.81 -7.08
N HIS A 35 -9.85 5.07 -7.20
CA HIS A 35 -9.77 3.63 -6.97
C HIS A 35 -9.88 3.24 -5.49
N ARG A 36 -9.73 4.19 -4.56
CA ARG A 36 -9.79 3.92 -3.12
C ARG A 36 -11.23 4.01 -2.63
N GLY A 37 -11.88 2.86 -2.44
CA GLY A 37 -13.21 2.79 -1.81
C GLY A 37 -14.40 3.11 -2.74
N SER A 38 -14.18 3.25 -4.05
CA SER A 38 -15.21 3.64 -5.00
C SER A 38 -16.26 2.56 -5.28
N ALA A 39 -15.99 1.33 -4.92
CA ALA A 39 -16.79 0.21 -5.38
C ALA A 39 -17.75 -0.39 -4.38
N ASN A 40 -17.64 -0.08 -3.10
CA ASN A 40 -18.73 -0.39 -2.20
C ASN A 40 -19.81 0.66 -2.36
N GLU A 41 -20.98 0.27 -2.80
CA GLU A 41 -22.18 1.13 -2.84
C GLU A 41 -22.46 1.76 -1.47
N ASP A 42 -22.02 1.13 -0.39
CA ASP A 42 -22.13 1.56 1.00
C ASP A 42 -20.95 2.45 1.46
N SER A 43 -20.03 2.87 0.58
CA SER A 43 -18.92 3.73 1.01
C SER A 43 -19.38 5.16 1.28
N LYS A 44 -18.93 5.74 2.40
CA LYS A 44 -19.32 7.10 2.82
C LYS A 44 -19.06 8.17 1.76
N TRP A 45 -18.03 8.03 0.94
CA TRP A 45 -17.78 9.02 -0.11
C TRP A 45 -18.73 8.85 -1.32
N ARG A 46 -19.25 7.64 -1.58
CA ARG A 46 -20.29 7.41 -2.56
C ARG A 46 -21.57 8.16 -2.20
N GLU A 47 -21.89 8.25 -0.89
CA GLU A 47 -23.02 9.04 -0.40
C GLU A 47 -22.83 10.52 -0.71
N ILE A 48 -21.61 11.07 -0.62
CA ILE A 48 -21.30 12.46 -0.96
C ILE A 48 -21.56 12.71 -2.45
N LEU A 49 -21.09 11.83 -3.32
CA LEU A 49 -21.31 11.95 -4.76
C LEU A 49 -22.80 11.82 -5.12
N ASN A 50 -23.49 10.88 -4.50
CA ASN A 50 -24.95 10.72 -4.69
C ASN A 50 -25.72 11.96 -4.19
N TYR A 51 -25.23 12.64 -3.16
CA TYR A 51 -25.84 13.88 -2.67
C TYR A 51 -25.71 15.00 -3.72
N PHE A 52 -24.57 15.13 -4.36
CA PHE A 52 -24.30 16.11 -5.42
C PHE A 52 -24.46 15.52 -6.83
N ASN A 53 -25.50 14.74 -7.03
CA ASN A 53 -25.72 14.00 -8.28
C ASN A 53 -25.95 14.86 -9.53
N ASN A 54 -26.21 16.17 -9.36
CA ASN A 54 -26.34 17.14 -10.45
C ASN A 54 -24.99 17.68 -10.94
N ALA A 55 -23.92 17.49 -10.15
CA ALA A 55 -22.57 17.86 -10.54
C ALA A 55 -22.00 16.86 -11.57
N THR A 56 -21.12 17.33 -12.44
CA THR A 56 -20.30 16.46 -13.26
C THR A 56 -19.19 15.84 -12.39
N HIS A 57 -19.05 14.51 -12.40
CA HIS A 57 -18.04 13.81 -11.62
C HIS A 57 -16.89 13.34 -12.51
N ILE A 58 -15.65 13.71 -12.16
CA ILE A 58 -14.44 13.23 -12.85
C ILE A 58 -13.57 12.48 -11.85
N GLY A 59 -13.29 11.21 -12.13
CA GLY A 59 -12.36 10.39 -11.35
C GLY A 59 -10.97 10.40 -11.96
N MET A 60 -9.94 10.56 -11.12
CA MET A 60 -8.53 10.41 -11.50
C MET A 60 -7.90 9.30 -10.69
N THR A 61 -7.06 8.49 -11.32
CA THR A 61 -6.29 7.44 -10.64
C THR A 61 -5.07 7.02 -11.45
N ALA A 62 -3.97 6.75 -10.77
CA ALA A 62 -2.80 6.12 -11.37
C ALA A 62 -2.92 4.59 -11.46
N THR A 63 -3.84 3.99 -10.72
CA THR A 63 -4.00 2.53 -10.59
C THR A 63 -5.47 2.14 -10.69
N PRO A 64 -6.07 2.19 -11.91
CA PRO A 64 -7.44 1.75 -12.08
C PRO A 64 -7.58 0.30 -11.61
N LYS A 65 -8.58 0.03 -10.80
CA LYS A 65 -8.90 -1.31 -10.32
C LYS A 65 -10.14 -1.79 -11.02
N GLU A 66 -10.02 -2.97 -11.62
CA GLU A 66 -11.11 -3.69 -12.24
C GLU A 66 -11.15 -5.09 -11.66
N THR A 67 -11.88 -5.26 -10.58
CA THR A 67 -12.22 -6.56 -10.01
C THR A 67 -13.72 -6.73 -10.08
N ASN A 68 -14.21 -7.96 -9.90
CA ASN A 68 -15.65 -8.25 -9.88
C ASN A 68 -16.43 -7.48 -8.80
N GLU A 69 -15.71 -6.91 -7.84
CA GLU A 69 -16.30 -6.18 -6.71
C GLU A 69 -16.05 -4.66 -6.80
N ILE A 70 -15.15 -4.22 -7.69
CA ILE A 70 -14.70 -2.83 -7.80
C ILE A 70 -14.49 -2.49 -9.26
N SER A 71 -15.41 -1.73 -9.84
CA SER A 71 -15.25 -1.18 -11.17
C SER A 71 -15.36 0.34 -11.16
N ASN A 72 -14.25 1.03 -11.46
CA ASN A 72 -14.29 2.47 -11.69
C ASN A 72 -15.09 2.80 -12.96
N ILE A 73 -15.08 1.89 -13.95
CA ILE A 73 -15.82 2.00 -15.22
C ILE A 73 -17.32 2.02 -14.95
N GLU A 74 -17.81 1.23 -14.01
CA GLU A 74 -19.23 1.19 -13.66
C GLU A 74 -19.76 2.54 -13.18
N TYR A 75 -18.95 3.31 -12.45
CA TYR A 75 -19.37 4.61 -11.95
C TYR A 75 -19.00 5.78 -12.86
N PHE A 76 -17.74 5.85 -13.29
CA PHE A 76 -17.23 6.98 -14.05
C PHE A 76 -17.34 6.82 -15.57
N GLY A 77 -17.68 5.61 -16.05
CA GLY A 77 -17.62 5.26 -17.47
C GLY A 77 -16.21 4.95 -17.94
N GLU A 78 -16.07 4.78 -19.26
CA GLU A 78 -14.78 4.54 -19.89
C GLU A 78 -13.81 5.72 -19.69
N PRO A 79 -12.49 5.45 -19.55
CA PRO A 79 -11.50 6.51 -19.39
C PRO A 79 -11.55 7.50 -20.56
N ILE A 80 -11.74 8.77 -20.25
CA ILE A 80 -11.71 9.86 -21.25
C ILE A 80 -10.28 10.20 -21.68
N TYR A 81 -9.29 9.90 -20.85
CA TYR A 81 -7.88 10.09 -21.13
C TYR A 81 -7.02 9.11 -20.33
N THR A 82 -5.99 8.56 -20.98
CA THR A 82 -5.01 7.68 -20.36
C THR A 82 -3.59 8.19 -20.66
N TYR A 83 -2.83 8.49 -19.60
CA TYR A 83 -1.42 8.81 -19.68
C TYR A 83 -0.61 7.70 -19.01
N SER A 84 -0.04 6.83 -19.83
CA SER A 84 0.61 5.63 -19.36
C SER A 84 1.96 5.92 -18.69
N LEU A 85 2.39 5.01 -17.78
CA LEU A 85 3.73 5.05 -17.18
C LEU A 85 4.84 5.16 -18.25
N LYS A 86 4.70 4.41 -19.36
CA LYS A 86 5.64 4.46 -20.47
C LYS A 86 5.71 5.86 -21.08
N GLN A 87 4.58 6.48 -21.38
CA GLN A 87 4.54 7.85 -21.90
C GLN A 87 5.19 8.83 -20.93
N GLY A 88 4.90 8.72 -19.63
CA GLY A 88 5.51 9.59 -18.63
C GLY A 88 7.03 9.47 -18.54
N ILE A 89 7.58 8.28 -18.79
CA ILE A 89 9.03 8.05 -18.88
C ILE A 89 9.59 8.62 -20.20
N ASP A 90 8.93 8.33 -21.31
CA ASP A 90 9.38 8.79 -22.63
C ASP A 90 9.37 10.34 -22.73
N ASP A 91 8.39 10.98 -22.08
CA ASP A 91 8.27 12.45 -22.00
C ASP A 91 9.19 13.09 -20.95
N GLY A 92 9.90 12.30 -20.15
CA GLY A 92 10.85 12.77 -19.14
C GLY A 92 10.23 13.27 -17.83
N PHE A 93 8.93 13.06 -17.61
CA PHE A 93 8.25 13.39 -16.33
C PHE A 93 8.45 12.32 -15.25
N LEU A 94 8.67 11.07 -15.65
CA LEU A 94 8.90 9.95 -14.74
C LEU A 94 10.29 9.34 -14.98
N ALA A 95 10.93 8.93 -13.89
CA ALA A 95 12.23 8.27 -13.99
C ALA A 95 12.07 6.84 -14.56
N PRO A 96 12.99 6.38 -15.41
CA PRO A 96 13.04 4.99 -15.81
C PRO A 96 13.33 4.11 -14.58
N TYR A 97 12.84 2.89 -14.61
CA TYR A 97 13.01 1.94 -13.50
C TYR A 97 13.56 0.60 -14.00
N SER A 98 14.19 -0.12 -13.09
CA SER A 98 14.59 -1.50 -13.28
C SER A 98 13.98 -2.37 -12.18
N VAL A 99 13.46 -3.55 -12.53
CA VAL A 99 12.85 -4.48 -11.59
C VAL A 99 13.79 -5.65 -11.36
N ILE A 100 14.26 -5.79 -10.13
CA ILE A 100 15.03 -6.95 -9.68
C ILE A 100 14.15 -7.79 -8.78
N ARG A 101 13.91 -9.04 -9.17
CA ARG A 101 13.16 -10.00 -8.36
C ARG A 101 14.12 -10.93 -7.63
N VAL A 102 14.06 -10.89 -6.30
CA VAL A 102 14.85 -11.78 -5.44
C VAL A 102 13.91 -12.83 -4.87
N GLY A 103 14.08 -14.09 -5.27
CA GLY A 103 13.40 -15.24 -4.68
C GLY A 103 14.16 -15.73 -3.44
N LEU A 104 13.44 -16.10 -2.40
CA LEU A 104 13.99 -16.83 -1.26
C LEU A 104 13.57 -18.29 -1.37
N ASN A 105 14.42 -19.22 -0.94
CA ASN A 105 14.11 -20.66 -0.99
C ASN A 105 12.82 -20.96 -0.22
N VAL A 106 12.63 -20.33 0.94
CA VAL A 106 11.41 -20.45 1.76
C VAL A 106 10.15 -19.99 1.00
N ASP A 107 10.27 -18.98 0.15
CA ASP A 107 9.15 -18.46 -0.66
C ASP A 107 8.80 -19.39 -1.83
N LEU A 108 9.76 -20.18 -2.30
CA LEU A 108 9.62 -21.09 -3.45
C LEU A 108 9.17 -22.50 -3.04
N GLU A 109 9.77 -23.03 -1.97
CA GLU A 109 9.56 -24.39 -1.51
C GLU A 109 8.44 -24.48 -0.46
N GLY A 110 8.04 -23.34 0.11
CA GLY A 110 7.19 -23.24 1.29
C GLY A 110 8.00 -23.52 2.57
N TRP A 111 7.36 -23.25 3.68
CA TRP A 111 7.93 -23.50 5.00
C TRP A 111 7.00 -24.38 5.82
N ARG A 112 7.56 -25.33 6.54
CA ARG A 112 6.84 -26.19 7.47
C ARG A 112 7.41 -26.00 8.87
N PRO A 113 6.56 -25.76 9.90
CA PRO A 113 7.03 -25.56 11.24
C PRO A 113 7.68 -26.84 11.78
N GLU A 114 8.68 -26.66 12.63
CA GLU A 114 9.15 -27.74 13.50
C GLU A 114 8.07 -28.04 14.54
N GLN A 115 8.01 -29.28 15.00
CA GLN A 115 7.03 -29.71 16.00
C GLN A 115 7.14 -28.86 17.27
N GLY A 116 6.03 -28.32 17.74
CA GLY A 116 5.95 -27.46 18.92
C GLY A 116 6.33 -25.99 18.66
N LYS A 117 6.49 -25.56 17.41
CA LYS A 117 6.66 -24.14 17.08
C LYS A 117 5.39 -23.36 17.46
N THR A 118 5.56 -22.25 18.18
CA THR A 118 4.47 -21.34 18.53
C THR A 118 4.52 -20.06 17.73
N ASP A 119 3.38 -19.43 17.52
CA ASP A 119 3.25 -18.08 16.94
C ASP A 119 3.60 -16.99 17.96
N THR A 120 3.42 -15.72 17.57
CA THR A 120 3.71 -14.55 18.41
C THR A 120 2.76 -14.43 19.61
N GLU A 121 1.63 -15.11 19.60
CA GLU A 121 0.63 -15.13 20.69
C GLU A 121 0.80 -16.37 21.59
N GLY A 122 1.75 -17.26 21.24
CA GLY A 122 2.05 -18.47 22.00
C GLY A 122 1.19 -19.69 21.64
N PHE A 123 0.37 -19.61 20.58
CA PHE A 123 -0.39 -20.74 20.08
C PHE A 123 0.49 -21.63 19.19
N GLU A 124 0.29 -22.94 19.28
CA GLU A 124 1.02 -23.88 18.42
C GLU A 124 0.67 -23.65 16.95
N VAL A 125 1.73 -23.49 16.11
CA VAL A 125 1.57 -23.30 14.67
C VAL A 125 1.16 -24.61 14.04
N GLU A 126 0.07 -24.61 13.28
CA GLU A 126 -0.46 -25.78 12.60
C GLU A 126 0.59 -26.45 11.70
N ASP A 127 0.69 -27.78 11.78
CA ASP A 127 1.63 -28.56 10.96
C ASP A 127 1.15 -28.68 9.51
N ARG A 128 1.40 -27.63 8.72
CA ARG A 128 1.14 -27.57 7.28
C ARG A 128 2.25 -26.84 6.55
N ILE A 129 2.25 -26.90 5.23
CA ILE A 129 3.15 -26.09 4.42
C ILE A 129 2.57 -24.69 4.29
N TYR A 130 3.33 -23.71 4.74
CA TYR A 130 3.03 -22.28 4.62
C TYR A 130 3.67 -21.72 3.36
N ASN A 131 2.91 -20.93 2.63
CA ASN A 131 3.34 -20.29 1.39
C ASN A 131 3.56 -18.79 1.60
N ARG A 132 4.11 -18.13 0.59
CA ARG A 132 4.38 -16.69 0.59
C ARG A 132 3.20 -15.82 1.05
N LYS A 133 1.94 -16.24 0.82
CA LYS A 133 0.75 -15.50 1.24
C LYS A 133 0.50 -15.55 2.75
N ASP A 134 1.02 -16.56 3.42
CA ASP A 134 0.86 -16.78 4.85
C ASP A 134 1.90 -16.03 5.68
N PHE A 135 3.04 -15.67 5.06
CA PHE A 135 4.17 -15.06 5.76
C PHE A 135 3.90 -13.60 6.12
N ASP A 136 4.49 -13.18 7.22
CA ASP A 136 4.48 -11.82 7.77
C ASP A 136 3.11 -11.30 8.25
N ARG A 137 2.01 -12.00 7.94
CA ARG A 137 0.67 -11.71 8.48
C ARG A 137 0.27 -12.69 9.57
N ASN A 138 0.17 -13.96 9.20
CA ASN A 138 -0.30 -15.02 10.10
C ASN A 138 0.86 -15.76 10.75
N LEU A 139 2.02 -15.76 10.11
CA LEU A 139 3.22 -16.43 10.57
C LEU A 139 4.43 -15.52 10.42
N VAL A 140 5.05 -15.15 11.53
CA VAL A 140 6.30 -14.40 11.54
C VAL A 140 7.47 -15.38 11.50
N ILE A 141 8.28 -15.29 10.45
CA ILE A 141 9.54 -16.01 10.33
C ILE A 141 10.66 -14.97 10.44
N GLU A 142 11.27 -14.87 11.62
CA GLU A 142 12.35 -13.92 11.90
C GLU A 142 13.54 -14.10 10.95
N GLU A 143 13.89 -15.34 10.66
CA GLU A 143 14.96 -15.70 9.72
C GLU A 143 14.69 -15.14 8.32
N ARG A 144 13.44 -15.11 7.88
CA ARG A 144 13.05 -14.54 6.60
C ARG A 144 13.33 -13.05 6.55
N THR A 145 12.92 -12.30 7.58
CA THR A 145 13.19 -10.85 7.71
C THR A 145 14.69 -10.58 7.71
N SER A 146 15.47 -11.36 8.45
CA SER A 146 16.94 -11.24 8.50
C SER A 146 17.61 -11.52 7.14
N ILE A 147 17.14 -12.52 6.39
CA ILE A 147 17.64 -12.82 5.04
C ILE A 147 17.33 -11.67 4.08
N ILE A 148 16.11 -11.11 4.12
CA ILE A 148 15.71 -9.96 3.29
C ILE A 148 16.59 -8.75 3.60
N ALA A 149 16.77 -8.43 4.89
CA ALA A 149 17.62 -7.33 5.33
C ALA A 149 19.08 -7.51 4.87
N LYS A 150 19.61 -8.75 4.93
CA LYS A 150 20.94 -9.09 4.43
C LYS A 150 21.04 -8.86 2.92
N LYS A 151 20.08 -9.38 2.14
CA LYS A 151 20.06 -9.23 0.68
C LYS A 151 19.95 -7.79 0.24
N LEU A 152 19.11 -7.00 0.89
CA LEU A 152 19.01 -5.56 0.64
C LEU A 152 20.31 -4.83 0.96
N THR A 153 20.94 -5.16 2.10
CA THR A 153 22.24 -4.61 2.49
C THR A 153 23.35 -4.95 1.47
N GLU A 154 23.41 -6.20 1.01
CA GLU A 154 24.35 -6.65 -0.02
C GLU A 154 24.15 -5.90 -1.33
N PHE A 155 22.90 -5.74 -1.75
CA PHE A 155 22.54 -4.99 -2.96
C PHE A 155 22.97 -3.53 -2.87
N LEU A 156 22.65 -2.84 -1.78
CA LEU A 156 23.02 -1.44 -1.57
C LEU A 156 24.53 -1.26 -1.50
N LYS A 157 25.26 -2.17 -0.84
CA LYS A 157 26.75 -2.14 -0.83
C LYS A 157 27.36 -2.30 -2.20
N GLY A 158 26.71 -3.02 -3.10
CA GLY A 158 27.16 -3.21 -4.49
C GLY A 158 26.82 -2.08 -5.45
N PHE A 159 25.90 -1.19 -5.07
CA PHE A 159 25.43 -0.10 -5.90
C PHE A 159 25.77 1.28 -5.29
N ASP A 160 25.02 1.69 -4.29
CA ASP A 160 25.24 2.88 -3.46
C ASP A 160 24.65 2.64 -2.09
N ARG A 161 25.52 2.55 -1.09
CA ARG A 161 25.13 2.24 0.28
C ARG A 161 24.20 3.30 0.90
N PHE A 162 24.26 4.53 0.41
CA PHE A 162 23.47 5.66 0.88
C PHE A 162 22.33 6.05 -0.06
N ALA A 163 22.04 5.21 -1.05
CA ALA A 163 20.92 5.44 -1.94
C ALA A 163 19.61 5.57 -1.14
N LYS A 164 18.82 6.60 -1.45
CA LYS A 164 17.51 6.81 -0.83
C LYS A 164 16.63 5.62 -1.12
N THR A 165 16.25 4.89 -0.08
CA THR A 165 15.56 3.61 -0.19
C THR A 165 14.26 3.64 0.60
N ILE A 166 13.17 3.14 0.02
CA ILE A 166 11.90 2.93 0.71
C ILE A 166 11.66 1.41 0.77
N VAL A 167 11.39 0.89 1.96
CA VAL A 167 11.05 -0.52 2.18
C VAL A 167 9.58 -0.62 2.57
N PHE A 168 8.76 -1.22 1.70
CA PHE A 168 7.35 -1.46 1.98
C PHE A 168 7.20 -2.79 2.73
N CYS A 169 6.56 -2.73 3.88
CA CYS A 169 6.28 -3.88 4.74
C CYS A 169 4.78 -4.17 4.79
N VAL A 170 4.43 -5.36 5.27
CA VAL A 170 3.01 -5.80 5.33
C VAL A 170 2.22 -5.00 6.36
N ASP A 171 2.85 -4.71 7.52
CA ASP A 171 2.28 -3.96 8.62
C ASP A 171 3.37 -3.20 9.41
N ILE A 172 2.96 -2.47 10.43
CA ILE A 172 3.84 -1.67 11.29
C ILE A 172 4.84 -2.56 12.04
N ASN A 173 4.42 -3.71 12.53
CA ASN A 173 5.28 -4.63 13.28
C ASN A 173 6.36 -5.23 12.36
N HIS A 174 6.00 -5.58 11.11
CA HIS A 174 6.98 -6.01 10.12
C HIS A 174 7.96 -4.90 9.77
N ALA A 175 7.51 -3.66 9.65
CA ALA A 175 8.39 -2.51 9.40
C ALA A 175 9.40 -2.33 10.54
N GLU A 176 8.99 -2.46 11.80
CA GLU A 176 9.87 -2.34 12.95
C GLU A 176 10.90 -3.49 13.03
N ARG A 177 10.47 -4.74 12.77
CA ARG A 177 11.41 -5.87 12.66
C ARG A 177 12.43 -5.67 11.53
N MET A 178 11.97 -5.22 10.36
CA MET A 178 12.83 -4.94 9.21
C MET A 178 13.83 -3.82 9.52
N ARG A 179 13.38 -2.74 10.17
CA ARG A 179 14.24 -1.63 10.62
C ARG A 179 15.34 -2.16 11.56
N THR A 180 14.96 -2.97 12.54
CA THR A 180 15.92 -3.57 13.49
C THR A 180 16.95 -4.45 12.78
N GLU A 181 16.51 -5.33 11.88
CA GLU A 181 17.41 -6.20 11.13
C GLU A 181 18.34 -5.43 10.20
N LEU A 182 17.85 -4.38 9.53
CA LEU A 182 18.70 -3.50 8.71
C LEU A 182 19.74 -2.77 9.55
N ALA A 183 19.37 -2.26 10.74
CA ALA A 183 20.29 -1.65 11.66
C ALA A 183 21.38 -2.64 12.13
N ASN A 184 20.98 -3.87 12.48
CA ASN A 184 21.92 -4.93 12.89
C ASN A 184 22.92 -5.29 11.77
N LYS A 185 22.48 -5.35 10.51
CA LYS A 185 23.33 -5.65 9.34
C LYS A 185 24.25 -4.48 8.95
N ASN A 186 23.95 -3.28 9.42
CA ASN A 186 24.68 -2.04 9.13
C ASN A 186 25.08 -1.30 10.41
N SER A 187 25.48 -2.03 11.44
CA SER A 187 25.83 -1.49 12.74
C SER A 187 26.93 -0.43 12.69
N ASP A 188 27.80 -0.48 11.72
CA ASP A 188 28.85 0.50 11.43
C ASP A 188 28.30 1.87 10.97
N LEU A 189 27.07 1.94 10.49
CA LEU A 189 26.39 3.17 10.05
C LEU A 189 25.35 3.68 11.03
N VAL A 190 24.95 2.87 12.00
CA VAL A 190 24.00 3.28 13.04
C VAL A 190 24.73 4.15 14.02
N SER A 191 24.49 5.47 13.96
CA SER A 191 24.98 6.43 14.95
C SER A 191 24.04 6.47 16.16
N GLU A 192 24.49 7.11 17.27
CA GLU A 192 23.67 7.32 18.47
C GLU A 192 22.31 7.97 18.17
N ASN A 193 22.18 8.66 17.05
CA ASN A 193 20.95 9.34 16.61
C ASN A 193 20.16 8.57 15.51
N TYR A 194 20.51 7.33 15.23
CA TYR A 194 19.84 6.48 14.22
C TYR A 194 19.64 7.17 12.85
N LYS A 195 20.62 7.94 12.40
CA LYS A 195 20.51 8.73 11.16
C LYS A 195 20.50 7.92 9.88
N TYR A 196 20.84 6.64 9.96
CA TYR A 196 20.88 5.76 8.79
C TYR A 196 19.53 5.13 8.48
N ILE A 197 18.74 4.81 9.49
CA ILE A 197 17.43 4.13 9.33
C ILE A 197 16.39 4.84 10.20
#